data_fc5767043de121adbf258dbaa073c671
#
_entry.id   fc5767043de121adbf258dbaa073c671
#
_cell.length_a   1.000
_cell.length_b   1.000
_cell.length_c   1.000
_cell.angle_alpha   90.00
_cell.angle_beta   90.00
_cell.angle_gamma   90.00
#
_symmetry.space_group_name_H-M   'P 1'
#
loop_
_entity.id
_entity.type
_entity.pdbx_description
1 polymer ?
#
loop_
_entity_poly.entity_id
_entity_poly.type
_entity_poly.pdbx_seq_one_letter_code
_entity_poly.pdbx_strand_id
1 'polypeptide(L)'
;QEHMLEESKKCKNDYRDAYVEHFVPVVKYAKQLAKEVGADQEVVEIAAWLHDIGSIHGYKDVHHEYGRDYAQKYLSGVGYPQDKIDMVKHAIYAHRGSKSIERETKEAECVADADAFSHIYNVVSLFRLAFKDKQLETDDAREFVRSKLERSHKKLSTHARGIIDEYYSAAMIILREED
;
A
#
# COMPACT_ATOMS: atom_id res chain seq x y z
N GLN A 1 -11.44 6.50 -7.95
CA GLN A 1 -11.75 5.07 -8.14
C GLN A 1 -11.78 4.69 -9.63
N GLU A 2 -12.66 5.28 -10.44
CA GLU A 2 -12.80 4.97 -11.87
C GLU A 2 -11.48 5.12 -12.63
N HIS A 3 -10.77 6.22 -12.39
CA HIS A 3 -9.46 6.46 -12.99
C HIS A 3 -8.46 5.32 -12.70
N MET A 4 -8.36 4.85 -11.46
CA MET A 4 -7.47 3.74 -11.09
C MET A 4 -7.90 2.41 -11.71
N LEU A 5 -9.19 2.18 -11.88
CA LEU A 5 -9.70 1.02 -12.59
C LEU A 5 -9.26 1.03 -14.06
N GLU A 6 -9.32 2.17 -14.74
CA GLU A 6 -8.88 2.31 -16.12
C GLU A 6 -7.35 2.14 -16.27
N GLU A 7 -6.56 2.72 -15.35
CA GLU A 7 -5.10 2.53 -15.36
C GLU A 7 -4.72 1.05 -15.10
N SER A 8 -5.41 0.38 -14.17
CA SER A 8 -5.18 -1.04 -13.89
C SER A 8 -5.49 -1.95 -15.08
N LYS A 9 -6.53 -1.64 -15.88
CA LYS A 9 -6.84 -2.39 -17.11
C LYS A 9 -5.73 -2.29 -18.17
N LYS A 10 -4.94 -1.21 -18.17
CA LYS A 10 -3.80 -1.01 -19.09
C LYS A 10 -2.53 -1.70 -18.58
N CYS A 11 -2.49 -2.10 -17.32
CA CYS A 11 -1.32 -2.70 -16.70
C CYS A 11 -0.96 -4.05 -17.32
N LYS A 12 0.32 -4.25 -17.67
CA LYS A 12 0.83 -5.47 -18.31
C LYS A 12 1.87 -6.22 -17.45
N ASN A 13 2.19 -5.67 -16.28
CA ASN A 13 3.17 -6.25 -15.35
C ASN A 13 2.47 -7.04 -14.22
N ASP A 14 3.21 -7.43 -13.18
CA ASP A 14 2.74 -8.16 -12.00
C ASP A 14 1.71 -7.40 -11.13
N TYR A 15 1.42 -6.12 -11.43
CA TYR A 15 0.39 -5.30 -10.78
C TYR A 15 -0.98 -5.31 -11.50
N ARG A 16 -1.17 -6.08 -12.58
CA ARG A 16 -2.44 -6.11 -13.35
C ARG A 16 -3.67 -6.48 -12.51
N ASP A 17 -3.50 -7.34 -11.52
CA ASP A 17 -4.58 -7.78 -10.64
C ASP A 17 -4.65 -6.97 -9.32
N ALA A 18 -3.74 -5.99 -9.14
CA ALA A 18 -3.61 -5.21 -7.91
C ALA A 18 -4.85 -4.37 -7.59
N TYR A 19 -5.68 -4.02 -8.57
CA TYR A 19 -6.87 -3.23 -8.31
C TYR A 19 -7.77 -3.88 -7.25
N VAL A 20 -8.14 -5.15 -7.43
CA VAL A 20 -9.01 -5.87 -6.50
C VAL A 20 -8.25 -6.38 -5.28
N GLU A 21 -7.03 -6.86 -5.48
CA GLU A 21 -6.28 -7.58 -4.45
C GLU A 21 -5.49 -6.67 -3.51
N HIS A 22 -5.22 -5.44 -3.94
CA HIS A 22 -4.42 -4.49 -3.17
C HIS A 22 -5.10 -3.11 -3.02
N PHE A 23 -5.39 -2.38 -4.11
CA PHE A 23 -5.92 -1.02 -3.99
C PHE A 23 -7.26 -0.95 -3.25
N VAL A 24 -8.23 -1.80 -3.57
CA VAL A 24 -9.53 -1.81 -2.89
C VAL A 24 -9.38 -2.08 -1.38
N PRO A 25 -8.62 -3.10 -0.93
CA PRO A 25 -8.32 -3.29 0.48
C PRO A 25 -7.59 -2.09 1.13
N VAL A 26 -6.56 -1.54 0.48
CA VAL A 26 -5.82 -0.38 1.03
C VAL A 26 -6.76 0.79 1.26
N VAL A 27 -7.59 1.16 0.29
CA VAL A 27 -8.55 2.26 0.43
C VAL A 27 -9.54 2.01 1.57
N LYS A 28 -10.03 0.78 1.70
CA LYS A 28 -10.93 0.39 2.81
C LYS A 28 -10.27 0.63 4.17
N TYR A 29 -9.05 0.11 4.37
CA TYR A 29 -8.33 0.26 5.63
C TYR A 29 -7.90 1.70 5.89
N ALA A 30 -7.47 2.41 4.87
CA ALA A 30 -7.07 3.81 4.98
C ALA A 30 -8.22 4.70 5.46
N LYS A 31 -9.43 4.52 4.92
CA LYS A 31 -10.64 5.25 5.37
C LYS A 31 -11.03 4.89 6.80
N GLN A 32 -10.87 3.63 7.20
CA GLN A 32 -11.14 3.21 8.57
C GLN A 32 -10.16 3.90 9.54
N LEU A 33 -8.86 3.79 9.29
CA LEU A 33 -7.81 4.42 10.10
C LEU A 33 -7.98 5.95 10.16
N ALA A 34 -8.25 6.59 9.02
CA ALA A 34 -8.48 8.03 8.97
C ALA A 34 -9.63 8.48 9.89
N LYS A 35 -10.72 7.71 9.91
CA LYS A 35 -11.86 7.98 10.82
C LYS A 35 -11.46 7.84 12.30
N GLU A 36 -10.66 6.83 12.63
CA GLU A 36 -10.25 6.53 14.01
C GLU A 36 -9.31 7.60 14.56
N VAL A 37 -8.36 8.09 13.74
CA VAL A 37 -7.35 9.07 14.18
C VAL A 37 -7.74 10.53 13.90
N GLY A 38 -8.88 10.78 13.23
CA GLY A 38 -9.33 12.11 12.86
C GLY A 38 -8.46 12.78 11.78
N ALA A 39 -8.03 12.01 10.77
CA ALA A 39 -7.35 12.50 9.57
C ALA A 39 -8.36 12.96 8.49
N ASP A 40 -7.91 13.75 7.52
CA ASP A 40 -8.74 14.16 6.36
C ASP A 40 -9.03 12.92 5.48
N GLN A 41 -10.27 12.40 5.59
CA GLN A 41 -10.67 11.17 4.90
C GLN A 41 -10.62 11.28 3.38
N GLU A 42 -10.88 12.47 2.82
CA GLU A 42 -10.82 12.70 1.37
C GLU A 42 -9.36 12.64 0.88
N VAL A 43 -8.45 13.30 1.57
CA VAL A 43 -7.01 13.26 1.26
C VAL A 43 -6.48 11.83 1.36
N VAL A 44 -6.83 11.12 2.43
CA VAL A 44 -6.40 9.72 2.65
C VAL A 44 -6.95 8.80 1.56
N GLU A 45 -8.23 8.94 1.19
CA GLU A 45 -8.84 8.13 0.13
C GLU A 45 -8.15 8.35 -1.22
N ILE A 46 -7.90 9.62 -1.60
CA ILE A 46 -7.21 9.95 -2.86
C ILE A 46 -5.78 9.41 -2.85
N ALA A 47 -5.05 9.61 -1.76
CA ALA A 47 -3.68 9.12 -1.63
C ALA A 47 -3.62 7.58 -1.68
N ALA A 48 -4.54 6.89 -1.01
CA ALA A 48 -4.65 5.44 -1.03
C ALA A 48 -4.93 4.88 -2.43
N TRP A 49 -5.78 5.56 -3.23
CA TRP A 49 -5.98 5.17 -4.62
C TRP A 49 -4.73 5.35 -5.50
N LEU A 50 -3.90 6.37 -5.25
CA LEU A 50 -2.80 6.75 -6.13
C LEU A 50 -1.42 6.25 -5.64
N HIS A 51 -1.30 5.69 -4.41
CA HIS A 51 -0.01 5.42 -3.77
C HIS A 51 0.94 4.56 -4.61
N ASP A 52 0.41 3.58 -5.33
CA ASP A 52 1.17 2.62 -6.13
C ASP A 52 0.94 2.78 -7.65
N ILE A 53 0.43 3.93 -8.12
CA ILE A 53 0.25 4.21 -9.57
C ILE A 53 1.58 4.07 -10.34
N GLY A 54 2.70 4.41 -9.71
CA GLY A 54 4.03 4.21 -10.29
C GLY A 54 4.33 2.74 -10.57
N SER A 55 3.93 1.84 -9.70
CA SER A 55 4.09 0.39 -9.89
C SER A 55 3.25 -0.12 -11.07
N ILE A 56 2.01 0.37 -11.23
CA ILE A 56 1.15 0.07 -12.39
C ILE A 56 1.81 0.51 -13.69
N HIS A 57 2.42 1.69 -13.70
CA HIS A 57 3.09 2.27 -14.87
C HIS A 57 4.51 1.71 -15.11
N GLY A 58 4.98 0.73 -14.31
CA GLY A 58 6.28 0.07 -14.48
C GLY A 58 7.45 0.74 -13.75
N TYR A 59 7.21 1.77 -12.93
CA TYR A 59 8.24 2.49 -12.16
C TYR A 59 8.36 1.97 -10.71
N LYS A 60 8.42 0.66 -10.54
CA LYS A 60 8.37 -0.02 -9.23
C LYS A 60 9.42 0.48 -8.22
N ASP A 61 10.64 0.72 -8.66
CA ASP A 61 11.74 1.11 -7.77
C ASP A 61 11.60 2.56 -7.24
N VAL A 62 10.92 3.40 -7.98
CA VAL A 62 10.67 4.82 -7.67
C VAL A 62 9.18 5.15 -7.62
N HIS A 63 8.31 4.13 -7.38
CA HIS A 63 6.86 4.30 -7.45
C HIS A 63 6.31 5.42 -6.56
N HIS A 64 6.92 5.66 -5.39
CA HIS A 64 6.54 6.71 -4.46
C HIS A 64 6.88 8.12 -4.99
N GLU A 65 8.00 8.27 -5.68
CA GLU A 65 8.38 9.54 -6.33
C GLU A 65 7.51 9.79 -7.55
N TYR A 66 7.38 8.78 -8.40
CA TYR A 66 6.51 8.84 -9.56
C TYR A 66 5.05 9.15 -9.18
N GLY A 67 4.52 8.44 -8.16
CA GLY A 67 3.15 8.62 -7.69
C GLY A 67 2.90 10.03 -7.13
N ARG A 68 3.86 10.57 -6.38
CA ARG A 68 3.83 11.96 -5.90
C ARG A 68 3.69 12.95 -7.07
N ASP A 69 4.54 12.81 -8.09
CA ASP A 69 4.57 13.75 -9.23
C ASP A 69 3.34 13.55 -10.13
N TYR A 70 2.89 12.31 -10.28
CA TYR A 70 1.65 11.97 -10.96
C TYR A 70 0.43 12.61 -10.28
N ALA A 71 0.33 12.50 -8.95
CA ALA A 71 -0.76 13.10 -8.17
C ALA A 71 -0.79 14.63 -8.33
N GLN A 72 0.37 15.31 -8.28
CA GLN A 72 0.44 16.75 -8.56
C GLN A 72 -0.18 17.10 -9.91
N LYS A 73 0.27 16.41 -10.96
CA LYS A 73 -0.19 16.70 -12.33
C LYS A 73 -1.69 16.41 -12.51
N TYR A 74 -2.12 15.24 -12.04
CA TYR A 74 -3.49 14.78 -12.21
C TYR A 74 -4.49 15.65 -11.45
N LEU A 75 -4.24 15.90 -10.16
CA LEU A 75 -5.14 16.66 -9.30
C LEU A 75 -5.18 18.15 -9.66
N SER A 76 -4.04 18.74 -10.05
CA SER A 76 -4.04 20.12 -10.59
C SER A 76 -4.84 20.23 -11.88
N GLY A 77 -4.78 19.20 -12.74
CA GLY A 77 -5.52 19.17 -14.01
C GLY A 77 -7.05 19.14 -13.83
N VAL A 78 -7.53 18.67 -12.68
CA VAL A 78 -8.96 18.68 -12.33
C VAL A 78 -9.35 19.82 -11.38
N GLY A 79 -8.44 20.74 -11.09
CA GLY A 79 -8.68 21.92 -10.24
C GLY A 79 -8.81 21.61 -8.75
N TYR A 80 -8.20 20.52 -8.27
CA TYR A 80 -8.20 20.18 -6.83
C TYR A 80 -7.37 21.20 -6.03
N PRO A 81 -7.75 21.54 -4.76
CA PRO A 81 -7.04 22.55 -3.96
C PRO A 81 -5.57 22.20 -3.72
N GLN A 82 -4.66 23.17 -3.90
CA GLN A 82 -3.21 22.91 -3.84
C GLN A 82 -2.73 22.44 -2.46
N ASP A 83 -3.29 22.98 -1.39
CA ASP A 83 -2.99 22.57 -0.01
C ASP A 83 -3.33 21.08 0.21
N LYS A 84 -4.47 20.62 -0.29
CA LYS A 84 -4.84 19.20 -0.25
C LYS A 84 -3.98 18.35 -1.20
N ILE A 85 -3.60 18.87 -2.37
CA ILE A 85 -2.65 18.19 -3.26
C ILE A 85 -1.33 17.93 -2.55
N ASP A 86 -0.80 18.90 -1.81
CA ASP A 86 0.46 18.75 -1.09
C ASP A 86 0.36 17.69 0.02
N MET A 87 -0.77 17.58 0.72
CA MET A 87 -1.03 16.50 1.67
C MET A 87 -1.09 15.13 0.99
N VAL A 88 -1.81 15.00 -0.14
CA VAL A 88 -1.88 13.75 -0.93
C VAL A 88 -0.49 13.34 -1.40
N LYS A 89 0.29 14.26 -1.95
CA LYS A 89 1.67 14.02 -2.41
C LYS A 89 2.57 13.51 -1.30
N HIS A 90 2.48 14.14 -0.11
CA HIS A 90 3.26 13.70 1.04
C HIS A 90 2.87 12.29 1.47
N ALA A 91 1.57 11.99 1.56
CA ALA A 91 1.09 10.66 1.92
C ALA A 91 1.53 9.59 0.93
N ILE A 92 1.50 9.87 -0.38
CA ILE A 92 2.01 8.96 -1.41
C ILE A 92 3.52 8.78 -1.28
N TYR A 93 4.28 9.85 -1.09
CA TYR A 93 5.74 9.78 -1.00
C TYR A 93 6.21 9.01 0.24
N ALA A 94 5.58 9.25 1.39
CA ALA A 94 5.98 8.69 2.67
C ALA A 94 5.46 7.28 2.97
N HIS A 95 4.58 6.69 2.11
CA HIS A 95 4.03 5.34 2.39
C HIS A 95 5.08 4.22 2.27
N ARG A 96 6.17 4.44 1.52
CA ARG A 96 7.15 3.41 1.19
C ARG A 96 7.93 2.93 2.42
N GLY A 97 7.71 1.68 2.84
CA GLY A 97 8.34 1.09 4.03
C GLY A 97 9.82 0.72 3.87
N SER A 98 10.38 0.68 2.65
CA SER A 98 11.78 0.37 2.41
C SER A 98 12.71 1.59 2.47
N LYS A 99 12.16 2.79 2.65
CA LYS A 99 12.87 4.06 2.81
C LYS A 99 12.50 4.69 4.14
N SER A 100 13.47 5.31 4.81
CA SER A 100 13.22 6.09 6.02
C SER A 100 12.74 7.50 5.63
N ILE A 101 11.46 7.59 5.21
CA ILE A 101 10.81 8.85 4.90
C ILE A 101 9.88 9.17 6.07
N GLU A 102 10.04 10.36 6.65
CA GLU A 102 9.21 10.79 7.78
C GLU A 102 7.75 10.99 7.34
N ARG A 103 6.82 10.52 8.15
CA ARG A 103 5.38 10.70 7.97
C ARG A 103 4.92 11.85 8.85
N GLU A 104 4.98 13.05 8.29
CA GLU A 104 4.74 14.31 9.03
C GLU A 104 3.25 14.54 9.33
N THR A 105 2.34 13.76 8.72
CA THR A 105 0.89 13.93 8.86
C THR A 105 0.18 12.62 9.18
N LYS A 106 -0.98 12.74 9.82
CA LYS A 106 -1.87 11.59 10.09
C LYS A 106 -2.30 10.89 8.79
N GLU A 107 -2.48 11.64 7.72
CA GLU A 107 -2.87 11.13 6.40
C GLU A 107 -1.77 10.22 5.83
N ALA A 108 -0.50 10.63 5.94
CA ALA A 108 0.64 9.85 5.50
C ALA A 108 0.79 8.55 6.33
N GLU A 109 0.57 8.64 7.64
CA GLU A 109 0.57 7.48 8.52
C GLU A 109 -0.55 6.51 8.16
N CYS A 110 -1.79 6.99 7.98
CA CYS A 110 -2.94 6.17 7.59
C CYS A 110 -2.71 5.42 6.28
N VAL A 111 -2.15 6.06 5.25
CA VAL A 111 -1.90 5.42 3.95
C VAL A 111 -0.82 4.34 4.07
N ALA A 112 0.27 4.62 4.80
CA ALA A 112 1.34 3.65 5.01
C ALA A 112 0.91 2.45 5.85
N ASP A 113 0.09 2.66 6.87
CA ASP A 113 -0.47 1.59 7.71
C ASP A 113 -1.49 0.76 6.94
N ALA A 114 -2.34 1.38 6.14
CA ALA A 114 -3.33 0.69 5.31
C ALA A 114 -2.67 -0.19 4.24
N ASP A 115 -1.58 0.28 3.61
CA ASP A 115 -0.78 -0.54 2.70
C ASP A 115 -0.21 -1.77 3.43
N ALA A 116 0.32 -1.61 4.65
CA ALA A 116 0.78 -2.73 5.47
C ALA A 116 -0.36 -3.69 5.84
N PHE A 117 -1.52 -3.18 6.24
CA PHE A 117 -2.71 -3.97 6.55
C PHE A 117 -3.15 -4.84 5.37
N SER A 118 -3.12 -4.29 4.15
CA SER A 118 -3.50 -5.04 2.96
C SER A 118 -2.64 -6.29 2.75
N HIS A 119 -1.36 -6.24 3.10
CA HIS A 119 -0.46 -7.38 3.03
C HIS A 119 -0.73 -8.41 4.14
N ILE A 120 -0.93 -7.95 5.37
CA ILE A 120 -1.08 -8.82 6.55
C ILE A 120 -2.46 -9.51 6.54
N TYR A 121 -3.54 -8.78 6.25
CA TYR A 121 -4.87 -9.38 6.14
C TYR A 121 -5.04 -10.26 4.90
N ASN A 122 -4.29 -9.99 3.83
CA ASN A 122 -4.44 -10.71 2.56
C ASN A 122 -3.18 -11.50 2.17
N VAL A 123 -2.67 -12.30 3.11
CA VAL A 123 -1.50 -13.19 2.90
C VAL A 123 -1.69 -14.08 1.67
N VAL A 124 -2.93 -14.50 1.39
CA VAL A 124 -3.26 -15.34 0.23
C VAL A 124 -2.91 -14.66 -1.09
N SER A 125 -3.15 -13.35 -1.22
CA SER A 125 -2.74 -12.59 -2.42
C SER A 125 -1.23 -12.51 -2.57
N LEU A 126 -0.46 -12.47 -1.48
CA LEU A 126 0.99 -12.52 -1.54
C LEU A 126 1.50 -13.88 -2.05
N PHE A 127 0.90 -14.99 -1.60
CA PHE A 127 1.21 -16.32 -2.14
C PHE A 127 0.82 -16.44 -3.61
N ARG A 128 -0.35 -15.91 -4.00
CA ARG A 128 -0.73 -15.85 -5.41
C ARG A 128 0.31 -15.11 -6.25
N LEU A 129 0.76 -13.94 -5.78
CA LEU A 129 1.84 -13.17 -6.43
C LEU A 129 3.13 -13.99 -6.52
N ALA A 130 3.50 -14.70 -5.44
CA ALA A 130 4.71 -15.52 -5.40
C ALA A 130 4.65 -16.67 -6.42
N PHE A 131 3.58 -17.45 -6.43
CA PHE A 131 3.46 -18.62 -7.29
C PHE A 131 3.14 -18.27 -8.75
N LYS A 132 2.16 -17.38 -8.98
CA LYS A 132 1.65 -17.10 -10.33
C LYS A 132 2.52 -16.12 -11.11
N ASP A 133 2.90 -15.02 -10.48
CA ASP A 133 3.53 -13.91 -11.20
C ASP A 133 5.06 -13.94 -11.08
N LYS A 134 5.58 -14.43 -9.95
CA LYS A 134 7.02 -14.60 -9.71
C LYS A 134 7.54 -16.02 -9.99
N GLN A 135 6.64 -16.99 -10.13
CA GLN A 135 6.96 -18.40 -10.42
C GLN A 135 7.96 -18.99 -9.39
N LEU A 136 7.80 -18.63 -8.12
CA LEU A 136 8.63 -19.14 -7.04
C LEU A 136 8.19 -20.55 -6.63
N GLU A 137 9.15 -21.38 -6.24
CA GLU A 137 8.91 -22.66 -5.57
C GLU A 137 8.44 -22.45 -4.13
N THR A 138 7.94 -23.49 -3.47
CA THR A 138 7.24 -23.38 -2.17
C THR A 138 8.05 -22.68 -1.10
N ASP A 139 9.33 -23.03 -0.93
CA ASP A 139 10.18 -22.46 0.13
C ASP A 139 10.54 -21.00 -0.16
N ASP A 140 10.90 -20.69 -1.41
CA ASP A 140 11.15 -19.32 -1.85
C ASP A 140 9.91 -18.44 -1.74
N ALA A 141 8.73 -19.01 -2.03
CA ALA A 141 7.45 -18.31 -1.88
C ALA A 141 7.14 -18.02 -0.41
N ARG A 142 7.40 -18.97 0.50
CA ARG A 142 7.25 -18.80 1.95
C ARG A 142 8.16 -17.67 2.45
N GLU A 143 9.43 -17.71 2.10
CA GLU A 143 10.39 -16.67 2.50
C GLU A 143 10.04 -15.29 1.89
N PHE A 144 9.62 -15.24 0.63
CA PHE A 144 9.13 -14.01 0.01
C PHE A 144 7.96 -13.40 0.78
N VAL A 145 6.96 -14.21 1.12
CA VAL A 145 5.77 -13.75 1.87
C VAL A 145 6.17 -13.31 3.28
N ARG A 146 6.97 -14.12 3.99
CA ARG A 146 7.48 -13.81 5.33
C ARG A 146 8.22 -12.48 5.36
N SER A 147 9.22 -12.31 4.49
CA SER A 147 9.99 -11.07 4.38
C SER A 147 9.11 -9.86 4.04
N LYS A 148 8.07 -10.05 3.22
CA LYS A 148 7.12 -8.97 2.90
C LYS A 148 6.29 -8.57 4.11
N LEU A 149 5.80 -9.54 4.90
CA LEU A 149 5.03 -9.27 6.12
C LEU A 149 5.90 -8.59 7.20
N GLU A 150 7.13 -9.04 7.41
CA GLU A 150 8.07 -8.42 8.35
C GLU A 150 8.32 -6.94 8.02
N ARG A 151 8.56 -6.63 6.74
CA ARG A 151 8.74 -5.24 6.28
C ARG A 151 7.46 -4.41 6.47
N SER A 152 6.30 -5.00 6.20
CA SER A 152 5.02 -4.34 6.39
C SER A 152 4.75 -4.04 7.85
N HIS A 153 4.97 -5.01 8.74
CA HIS A 153 4.79 -4.85 10.18
C HIS A 153 5.76 -3.82 10.78
N LYS A 154 7.04 -3.85 10.34
CA LYS A 154 8.06 -2.92 10.82
C LYS A 154 7.70 -1.45 10.62
N LYS A 155 6.99 -1.12 9.55
CA LYS A 155 6.61 0.26 9.21
C LYS A 155 5.34 0.76 9.91
N LEU A 156 4.60 -0.11 10.62
CA LEU A 156 3.35 0.26 11.27
C LEU A 156 3.53 1.28 12.39
N SER A 157 2.58 2.20 12.50
CA SER A 157 2.42 3.05 13.67
C SER A 157 2.08 2.24 14.92
N THR A 158 2.23 2.84 16.09
CA THR A 158 1.83 2.19 17.36
C THR A 158 0.34 1.88 17.39
N HIS A 159 -0.50 2.79 16.88
CA HIS A 159 -1.94 2.59 16.79
C HIS A 159 -2.29 1.39 15.90
N ALA A 160 -1.72 1.34 14.70
CA ALA A 160 -1.97 0.26 13.75
C ALA A 160 -1.48 -1.10 14.25
N ARG A 161 -0.35 -1.16 14.96
CA ARG A 161 0.12 -2.40 15.61
C ARG A 161 -0.89 -2.96 16.59
N GLY A 162 -1.46 -2.12 17.45
CA GLY A 162 -2.49 -2.54 18.40
C GLY A 162 -3.71 -3.20 17.76
N ILE A 163 -3.98 -2.92 16.49
CA ILE A 163 -5.09 -3.49 15.72
C ILE A 163 -4.70 -4.84 15.08
N ILE A 164 -3.47 -4.97 14.55
CA ILE A 164 -3.15 -6.03 13.60
C ILE A 164 -2.17 -7.10 14.14
N ASP A 165 -1.55 -6.88 15.29
CA ASP A 165 -0.49 -7.75 15.83
C ASP A 165 -0.93 -9.22 15.99
N GLU A 166 -2.19 -9.48 16.33
CA GLU A 166 -2.71 -10.84 16.42
C GLU A 166 -2.69 -11.56 15.07
N TYR A 167 -3.12 -10.87 14.01
CA TYR A 167 -3.11 -11.41 12.63
C TYR A 167 -1.70 -11.61 12.11
N TYR A 168 -0.81 -10.64 12.37
CA TYR A 168 0.59 -10.77 12.02
C TYR A 168 1.24 -11.97 12.71
N SER A 169 1.03 -12.13 14.01
CA SER A 169 1.57 -13.24 14.78
C SER A 169 1.07 -14.58 14.27
N ALA A 170 -0.23 -14.70 13.97
CA ALA A 170 -0.81 -15.91 13.40
C ALA A 170 -0.19 -16.26 12.03
N ALA A 171 -0.03 -15.26 11.15
CA ALA A 171 0.62 -15.45 9.86
C ALA A 171 2.07 -15.91 10.01
N MET A 172 2.83 -15.32 10.94
CA MET A 172 4.24 -15.67 11.19
C MET A 172 4.40 -17.08 11.77
N ILE A 173 3.42 -17.59 12.53
CA ILE A 173 3.40 -18.99 13.00
C ILE A 173 3.29 -19.94 11.80
N ILE A 174 2.39 -19.65 10.85
CA ILE A 174 2.18 -20.48 9.65
C ILE A 174 3.41 -20.45 8.71
N LEU A 175 4.09 -19.29 8.65
CA LEU A 175 5.24 -19.07 7.78
C LEU A 175 6.58 -19.52 8.39
N ARG A 176 6.55 -20.10 9.61
CA ARG A 176 7.75 -20.61 10.26
C ARG A 176 8.25 -21.86 9.54
N GLU A 177 9.57 -22.00 9.40
CA GLU A 177 10.19 -23.26 9.05
C GLU A 177 10.02 -24.23 10.23
N GLU A 178 9.68 -25.47 9.95
CA GLU A 178 9.76 -26.55 10.93
C GLU A 178 11.24 -26.99 11.00
N ASP A 179 11.79 -27.03 12.22
CA ASP A 179 13.12 -27.56 12.52
C ASP A 179 13.20 -29.07 12.27
#